data_46539be1e68a237cd28d40889b403ab8
#
_entry.id   46539be1e68a237cd28d40889b403ab8
#
_cell.length_a   1.000
_cell.length_b   1.000
_cell.length_c   1.000
_cell.angle_alpha   90.00
_cell.angle_beta   90.00
_cell.angle_gamma   90.00
#
_symmetry.space_group_name_H-M   'P 1'
#
loop_
_entity.id
_entity.type
_entity.pdbx_description
1 polymer ?
#
loop_
_entity_poly.entity_id
_entity_poly.type
_entity_poly.pdbx_seq_one_letter_code
_entity_poly.pdbx_strand_id
1 'polypeptide(L)'
;MTLTLRAIIVGALVVGAIGALAGFWWARDTGRPPSASATVSKDPQHQALYWYDPMVPAQHFDKPGMSPYMDMQLVPRYAEENGADKSGIQIDPRLAQNLGLRLATVERRAVSPSLEAPGTVVFNGRDMAILQARAAGFVSRVYPHAPGDVLRRDSPLVDLVVPDWAAAQTEYLALFNSGDTALIGAARQRLVLLGIPSTLITQLEQSRLVRAEVTLAAPIAGVIDTLDVRTGMTVSAGTTLATIKSIDPIWIEAAVPETVGTLNMTGASASVQSAALPDQSFQGRIVGLLPQANADTHTLRVRIELPNHDGRWRPGMFAHVRLTGRAREETLLVPSEAIIHTGTRDLVIVANADHHFEPVEVRIGPQYGESTGIIEGLREGQKIVASGQFLIDSEASLRGAEARMNAAPGTTQSMDHRGGTP
;
A
#
# COMPACT_ATOMS: atom_id res chain seq x y z
N MET A 1 -51.72 -12.02 7.38
CA MET A 1 -50.34 -12.56 7.49
C MET A 1 -50.33 -13.99 8.00
N THR A 2 -51.32 -14.80 7.64
CA THR A 2 -51.50 -16.19 8.12
C THR A 2 -51.69 -17.23 7.01
N LEU A 3 -51.71 -16.83 5.73
CA LEU A 3 -51.89 -17.74 4.59
C LEU A 3 -50.55 -18.22 3.97
N THR A 4 -49.47 -17.47 4.09
CA THR A 4 -48.17 -17.81 3.50
C THR A 4 -47.39 -18.87 4.29
N LEU A 5 -47.63 -18.98 5.60
CA LEU A 5 -46.93 -19.95 6.44
C LEU A 5 -47.46 -21.40 6.26
N ARG A 6 -48.73 -21.57 5.91
CA ARG A 6 -49.34 -22.91 5.64
C ARG A 6 -48.91 -23.50 4.31
N ALA A 7 -48.66 -22.68 3.29
CA ALA A 7 -48.18 -23.14 1.98
C ALA A 7 -46.74 -23.66 2.04
N ILE A 8 -45.89 -23.13 2.87
CA ILE A 8 -44.48 -23.55 3.03
C ILE A 8 -44.38 -24.90 3.75
N ILE A 9 -45.25 -25.15 4.76
CA ILE A 9 -45.23 -26.39 5.53
C ILE A 9 -45.74 -27.58 4.69
N VAL A 10 -46.71 -27.38 3.82
CA VAL A 10 -47.23 -28.42 2.92
C VAL A 10 -46.20 -28.74 1.80
N GLY A 11 -45.46 -27.75 1.29
CA GLY A 11 -44.38 -27.95 0.32
C GLY A 11 -43.21 -28.78 0.87
N ALA A 12 -42.83 -28.55 2.12
CA ALA A 12 -41.74 -29.30 2.74
C ALA A 12 -42.07 -30.77 3.04
N LEU A 13 -43.33 -31.07 3.36
CA LEU A 13 -43.81 -32.46 3.59
C LEU A 13 -43.87 -33.31 2.27
N VAL A 14 -44.21 -32.69 1.17
CA VAL A 14 -44.25 -33.40 -0.15
C VAL A 14 -42.84 -33.72 -0.64
N VAL A 15 -41.89 -32.83 -0.50
CA VAL A 15 -40.49 -33.09 -0.90
C VAL A 15 -39.81 -34.14 0.01
N GLY A 16 -40.15 -34.17 1.30
CA GLY A 16 -39.66 -35.19 2.24
C GLY A 16 -40.17 -36.59 1.91
N ALA A 17 -41.46 -36.74 1.47
CA ALA A 17 -42.04 -38.01 1.11
C ALA A 17 -41.49 -38.61 -0.20
N ILE A 18 -41.16 -37.78 -1.19
CA ILE A 18 -40.54 -38.21 -2.45
C ILE A 18 -39.07 -38.68 -2.23
N GLY A 19 -38.33 -38.02 -1.36
CA GLY A 19 -36.96 -38.41 -0.99
C GLY A 19 -36.90 -39.75 -0.25
N ALA A 20 -37.87 -40.05 0.63
CA ALA A 20 -37.93 -41.31 1.36
C ALA A 20 -38.30 -42.52 0.48
N LEU A 21 -39.13 -42.33 -0.56
CA LEU A 21 -39.50 -43.38 -1.52
C LEU A 21 -38.36 -43.72 -2.47
N ALA A 22 -37.58 -42.73 -2.92
CA ALA A 22 -36.41 -42.95 -3.78
C ALA A 22 -35.28 -43.65 -3.02
N GLY A 23 -35.05 -43.30 -1.75
CA GLY A 23 -34.05 -43.96 -0.89
C GLY A 23 -34.38 -45.43 -0.58
N PHE A 24 -35.67 -45.76 -0.42
CA PHE A 24 -36.11 -47.10 -0.14
C PHE A 24 -35.98 -48.06 -1.34
N TRP A 25 -36.10 -47.54 -2.55
CA TRP A 25 -35.91 -48.33 -3.79
C TRP A 25 -34.42 -48.59 -4.06
N TRP A 26 -33.56 -47.67 -3.76
CA TRP A 26 -32.10 -47.83 -3.98
C TRP A 26 -31.48 -48.81 -2.97
N ALA A 27 -32.02 -48.93 -1.75
CA ALA A 27 -31.52 -49.83 -0.72
C ALA A 27 -31.93 -51.29 -0.96
N ARG A 28 -32.86 -51.57 -1.88
CA ARG A 28 -33.33 -52.94 -2.16
C ARG A 28 -32.56 -53.69 -3.22
N ASP A 29 -31.69 -53.00 -3.97
CA ASP A 29 -30.97 -53.60 -5.11
C ASP A 29 -29.50 -54.00 -4.80
N THR A 30 -29.08 -53.84 -3.54
CA THR A 30 -27.69 -54.15 -3.11
C THR A 30 -27.57 -55.35 -2.16
N GLY A 31 -28.57 -56.25 -2.14
CA GLY A 31 -28.60 -57.38 -1.27
C GLY A 31 -28.52 -58.75 -1.98
N ARG A 32 -27.35 -59.11 -2.55
CA ARG A 32 -27.09 -60.52 -2.89
C ARG A 32 -25.61 -60.84 -2.58
N PRO A 33 -25.31 -61.79 -1.68
CA PRO A 33 -23.95 -62.24 -1.45
C PRO A 33 -23.51 -63.16 -2.60
N PRO A 34 -22.36 -62.98 -3.22
CA PRO A 34 -21.80 -63.97 -4.11
C PRO A 34 -21.11 -65.08 -3.31
N SER A 35 -21.46 -66.31 -3.62
CA SER A 35 -20.82 -67.52 -3.21
C SER A 35 -19.33 -67.52 -3.44
N ALA A 36 -18.61 -68.00 -2.43
CA ALA A 36 -17.18 -68.22 -2.51
C ALA A 36 -16.85 -69.29 -3.56
N SER A 37 -16.13 -68.84 -4.60
CA SER A 37 -15.30 -69.69 -5.44
C SER A 37 -13.85 -69.17 -5.24
N ALA A 38 -13.03 -69.98 -4.61
CA ALA A 38 -11.64 -69.76 -4.44
C ALA A 38 -10.96 -69.67 -5.83
N THR A 39 -10.68 -68.45 -6.24
CA THR A 39 -9.77 -68.18 -7.36
C THR A 39 -8.50 -67.59 -6.74
N VAL A 40 -7.44 -68.34 -6.91
CA VAL A 40 -6.06 -68.02 -6.58
C VAL A 40 -5.78 -66.58 -7.01
N SER A 41 -5.51 -65.69 -6.03
CA SER A 41 -4.95 -64.37 -6.27
C SER A 41 -3.61 -64.54 -6.98
N LYS A 42 -3.56 -64.27 -8.28
CA LYS A 42 -2.34 -63.93 -8.95
C LYS A 42 -1.95 -62.54 -8.40
N ASP A 43 -0.92 -62.50 -7.54
CA ASP A 43 -0.13 -61.31 -7.28
C ASP A 43 0.16 -60.62 -8.62
N PRO A 44 0.05 -59.29 -8.70
CA PRO A 44 0.54 -58.56 -9.85
C PRO A 44 2.04 -58.80 -9.91
N GLN A 45 2.46 -59.78 -10.76
CA GLN A 45 3.83 -60.09 -11.03
C GLN A 45 4.51 -58.81 -11.52
N HIS A 46 5.43 -58.27 -10.75
CA HIS A 46 6.42 -57.31 -11.21
C HIS A 46 7.09 -57.94 -12.44
N GLN A 47 6.83 -57.45 -13.62
CA GLN A 47 7.50 -57.87 -14.83
C GLN A 47 8.98 -57.49 -14.70
N ALA A 48 9.84 -58.49 -14.57
CA ALA A 48 11.27 -58.29 -14.61
C ALA A 48 11.67 -57.66 -15.95
N LEU A 49 12.36 -56.55 -15.95
CA LEU A 49 12.88 -55.88 -17.15
C LEU A 49 13.85 -56.79 -17.91
N TYR A 50 14.72 -57.48 -17.20
CA TYR A 50 15.67 -58.43 -17.73
C TYR A 50 16.26 -59.28 -16.57
N TRP A 51 16.92 -60.34 -16.93
CA TRP A 51 17.64 -61.21 -16.01
C TRP A 51 19.14 -61.08 -16.29
N TYR A 52 19.98 -61.05 -15.28
CA TYR A 52 21.41 -60.89 -15.43
C TYR A 52 22.19 -61.84 -14.52
N ASP A 53 23.44 -62.12 -14.93
CA ASP A 53 24.40 -62.90 -14.13
C ASP A 53 25.15 -61.95 -13.18
N PRO A 54 25.14 -62.16 -11.85
CA PRO A 54 25.83 -61.31 -10.90
C PRO A 54 27.33 -61.17 -11.14
N MET A 55 27.96 -62.17 -11.81
CA MET A 55 29.42 -62.15 -12.07
C MET A 55 29.73 -61.53 -13.45
N VAL A 56 28.76 -61.44 -14.35
CA VAL A 56 28.90 -60.78 -15.65
C VAL A 56 27.71 -59.84 -15.90
N PRO A 57 27.65 -58.72 -15.20
CA PRO A 57 26.53 -57.82 -15.18
C PRO A 57 26.21 -57.15 -16.51
N ALA A 58 27.11 -57.20 -17.48
CA ALA A 58 26.96 -56.57 -18.80
C ALA A 58 26.07 -57.38 -19.76
N GLN A 59 25.73 -58.62 -19.44
CA GLN A 59 24.84 -59.47 -20.32
C GLN A 59 23.45 -59.57 -19.71
N HIS A 60 22.44 -59.28 -20.55
CA HIS A 60 21.04 -59.31 -20.21
C HIS A 60 20.33 -60.48 -20.92
N PHE A 61 19.42 -61.13 -20.21
CA PHE A 61 18.64 -62.25 -20.71
C PHE A 61 17.12 -61.95 -20.56
N ASP A 62 16.33 -62.29 -21.55
CA ASP A 62 14.89 -61.99 -21.56
C ASP A 62 14.03 -62.99 -20.77
N LYS A 63 14.66 -64.11 -20.28
CA LYS A 63 13.94 -65.20 -19.62
C LYS A 63 14.68 -65.65 -18.35
N PRO A 64 13.95 -66.12 -17.32
CA PRO A 64 14.57 -66.76 -16.17
C PRO A 64 15.25 -68.09 -16.58
N GLY A 65 16.41 -68.38 -16.03
CA GLY A 65 17.16 -69.60 -16.32
C GLY A 65 18.49 -69.65 -15.56
N MET A 66 19.28 -70.65 -15.91
CA MET A 66 20.67 -70.78 -15.44
C MET A 66 21.60 -69.98 -16.36
N SER A 67 22.66 -69.42 -15.82
CA SER A 67 23.66 -68.72 -16.61
C SER A 67 24.37 -69.70 -17.57
N PRO A 68 24.52 -69.34 -18.83
CA PRO A 68 25.24 -70.19 -19.80
C PRO A 68 26.74 -70.25 -19.53
N TYR A 69 27.24 -69.46 -18.59
CA TYR A 69 28.67 -69.34 -18.27
C TYR A 69 29.07 -70.00 -16.93
N MET A 70 28.11 -70.15 -16.01
CA MET A 70 28.30 -70.72 -14.68
C MET A 70 27.05 -71.40 -14.17
N ASP A 71 27.17 -72.37 -13.27
CA ASP A 71 26.07 -73.13 -12.66
C ASP A 71 25.34 -72.27 -11.60
N MET A 72 24.90 -71.05 -12.00
CA MET A 72 24.16 -70.11 -11.14
C MET A 72 22.85 -69.67 -11.79
N GLN A 73 21.84 -69.40 -10.93
CA GLN A 73 20.57 -68.83 -11.38
C GLN A 73 20.73 -67.34 -11.69
N LEU A 74 20.16 -66.96 -12.84
CA LEU A 74 20.05 -65.52 -13.22
C LEU A 74 19.12 -64.79 -12.25
N VAL A 75 19.53 -63.56 -11.85
CA VAL A 75 18.80 -62.72 -10.93
C VAL A 75 17.91 -61.76 -11.73
N PRO A 76 16.61 -61.64 -11.41
CA PRO A 76 15.72 -60.71 -12.08
C PRO A 76 16.03 -59.28 -11.63
N ARG A 77 16.01 -58.34 -12.57
CA ARG A 77 15.96 -56.91 -12.28
C ARG A 77 14.59 -56.39 -12.64
N TYR A 78 13.86 -55.99 -11.64
CA TYR A 78 12.56 -55.35 -11.82
C TYR A 78 12.76 -53.88 -12.19
N ALA A 79 11.82 -53.31 -12.98
CA ALA A 79 11.69 -51.85 -13.05
C ALA A 79 11.48 -51.41 -11.61
N GLU A 80 12.43 -50.68 -11.03
CA GLU A 80 12.12 -49.91 -9.85
C GLU A 80 10.89 -49.10 -10.24
N GLU A 81 9.82 -49.25 -9.49
CA GLU A 81 8.70 -48.34 -9.59
C GLU A 81 9.32 -46.93 -9.39
N ASN A 82 9.53 -46.26 -10.50
CA ASN A 82 9.66 -44.81 -10.47
C ASN A 82 8.31 -44.33 -9.91
N GLY A 83 8.23 -44.35 -8.58
CA GLY A 83 7.17 -43.70 -7.86
C GLY A 83 7.07 -42.30 -8.42
N ALA A 84 5.92 -41.98 -8.96
CA ALA A 84 5.58 -40.70 -9.50
C ALA A 84 6.19 -39.61 -8.62
N ASP A 85 7.04 -38.77 -9.22
CA ASP A 85 7.47 -37.46 -8.79
C ASP A 85 7.41 -37.18 -7.27
N LYS A 86 8.34 -37.73 -6.52
CA LYS A 86 8.81 -37.13 -5.28
C LYS A 86 10.10 -36.36 -5.62
N SER A 87 9.97 -35.29 -6.36
CA SER A 87 11.05 -34.33 -6.63
C SER A 87 11.35 -33.49 -5.39
N GLY A 88 11.76 -34.10 -4.31
CA GLY A 88 12.16 -33.45 -3.09
C GLY A 88 13.44 -34.05 -2.54
N ILE A 89 14.24 -33.23 -1.86
CA ILE A 89 15.50 -33.61 -1.24
C ILE A 89 15.21 -33.98 0.21
N GLN A 90 15.53 -35.21 0.60
CA GLN A 90 15.48 -35.67 1.98
C GLN A 90 16.83 -35.35 2.64
N ILE A 91 16.82 -34.49 3.65
CA ILE A 91 18.01 -34.10 4.43
C ILE A 91 17.94 -34.76 5.81
N ASP A 92 19.05 -35.35 6.24
CA ASP A 92 19.17 -35.91 7.60
C ASP A 92 18.88 -34.82 8.65
N PRO A 93 17.96 -35.06 9.63
CA PRO A 93 17.61 -34.10 10.67
C PRO A 93 18.80 -33.53 11.45
N ARG A 94 19.84 -34.33 11.63
CA ARG A 94 21.09 -33.91 12.32
C ARG A 94 21.88 -32.91 11.46
N LEU A 95 21.87 -33.12 10.15
CA LEU A 95 22.50 -32.20 9.20
C LEU A 95 21.73 -30.89 9.13
N ALA A 96 20.41 -30.93 9.05
CA ALA A 96 19.54 -29.75 9.03
C ALA A 96 19.74 -28.85 10.27
N GLN A 97 19.91 -29.46 11.44
CA GLN A 97 20.12 -28.74 12.69
C GLN A 97 21.52 -28.10 12.76
N ASN A 98 22.55 -28.79 12.26
CA ASN A 98 23.95 -28.29 12.21
C ASN A 98 24.13 -27.18 11.15
N LEU A 99 23.31 -27.13 10.14
CA LEU A 99 23.37 -26.17 9.03
C LEU A 99 22.67 -24.82 9.32
N GLY A 100 22.10 -24.66 10.53
CA GLY A 100 21.42 -23.41 10.92
C GLY A 100 20.18 -23.11 10.07
N LEU A 101 19.49 -24.14 9.60
CA LEU A 101 18.30 -24.03 8.78
C LEU A 101 17.18 -23.37 9.58
N ARG A 102 16.74 -22.18 9.15
CA ARG A 102 15.61 -21.48 9.76
C ARG A 102 14.35 -21.73 8.95
N LEU A 103 13.31 -22.19 9.63
CA LEU A 103 11.99 -22.36 9.03
C LEU A 103 11.10 -21.16 9.40
N ALA A 104 10.32 -20.70 8.44
CA ALA A 104 9.24 -19.73 8.62
C ALA A 104 7.92 -20.37 8.23
N THR A 105 6.83 -19.82 8.73
CA THR A 105 5.47 -20.23 8.36
C THR A 105 4.88 -19.20 7.42
N VAL A 106 4.21 -19.65 6.38
CA VAL A 106 3.46 -18.78 5.46
C VAL A 106 2.22 -18.28 6.20
N GLU A 107 2.15 -16.99 6.44
CA GLU A 107 1.06 -16.34 7.15
C GLU A 107 0.19 -15.52 6.19
N ARG A 108 -1.12 -15.57 6.39
CA ARG A 108 -2.05 -14.67 5.72
C ARG A 108 -2.26 -13.44 6.59
N ARG A 109 -1.95 -12.27 6.04
CA ARG A 109 -2.08 -10.99 6.74
C ARG A 109 -2.68 -9.92 5.85
N ALA A 110 -3.52 -9.09 6.46
CA ALA A 110 -3.91 -7.83 5.84
C ALA A 110 -2.74 -6.85 5.96
N VAL A 111 -2.13 -6.53 4.85
CA VAL A 111 -0.99 -5.61 4.79
C VAL A 111 -1.35 -4.35 4.03
N SER A 112 -0.83 -3.23 4.53
CA SER A 112 -0.95 -1.95 3.85
C SER A 112 0.37 -1.66 3.13
N PRO A 113 0.34 -1.38 1.84
CA PRO A 113 1.55 -0.96 1.14
C PRO A 113 2.06 0.34 1.77
N SER A 114 3.33 0.38 2.10
CA SER A 114 4.01 1.59 2.55
C SER A 114 5.00 2.05 1.50
N LEU A 115 5.00 3.34 1.24
CA LEU A 115 5.92 3.98 0.31
C LEU A 115 6.63 5.10 1.02
N GLU A 116 7.94 5.14 0.92
CA GLU A 116 8.75 6.28 1.37
C GLU A 116 9.02 7.21 0.20
N ALA A 117 8.81 8.49 0.43
CA ALA A 117 8.99 9.52 -0.58
C ALA A 117 9.61 10.78 0.03
N PRO A 118 10.52 11.47 -0.69
CA PRO A 118 10.96 12.78 -0.31
C PRO A 118 9.83 13.79 -0.49
N GLY A 119 9.72 14.75 0.41
CA GLY A 119 8.73 15.80 0.37
C GLY A 119 9.31 17.16 0.70
N THR A 120 8.64 18.21 0.28
CA THR A 120 8.95 19.60 0.62
C THR A 120 7.77 20.23 1.31
N VAL A 121 8.05 20.96 2.37
CA VAL A 121 7.06 21.73 3.12
C VAL A 121 6.69 22.97 2.33
N VAL A 122 5.39 23.20 2.12
CA VAL A 122 4.86 24.36 1.39
C VAL A 122 3.73 25.01 2.21
N PHE A 123 3.46 26.27 1.95
CA PHE A 123 2.30 26.93 2.54
C PHE A 123 0.99 26.26 2.16
N ASN A 124 0.01 26.33 3.05
CA ASN A 124 -1.35 25.95 2.73
C ASN A 124 -1.98 27.03 1.82
N GLY A 125 -2.09 26.71 0.54
CA GLY A 125 -2.66 27.66 -0.45
C GLY A 125 -4.16 27.93 -0.29
N ARG A 126 -4.88 27.19 0.58
CA ARG A 126 -6.28 27.47 0.89
C ARG A 126 -6.45 28.52 1.98
N ASP A 127 -5.48 28.59 2.91
CA ASP A 127 -5.54 29.44 4.08
C ASP A 127 -4.64 30.65 3.86
N MET A 128 -5.09 31.54 3.00
CA MET A 128 -4.44 32.79 2.64
C MET A 128 -5.43 33.94 2.85
N ALA A 129 -4.96 35.04 3.41
CA ALA A 129 -5.75 36.23 3.60
C ALA A 129 -5.10 37.41 2.85
N ILE A 130 -5.93 38.12 2.09
CA ILE A 130 -5.55 39.35 1.42
C ILE A 130 -6.17 40.51 2.19
N LEU A 131 -5.34 41.39 2.70
CA LEU A 131 -5.76 42.61 3.36
C LEU A 131 -5.86 43.74 2.32
N GLN A 132 -7.06 44.22 2.09
CA GLN A 132 -7.34 45.27 1.11
C GLN A 132 -7.94 46.52 1.79
N ALA A 133 -7.65 47.68 1.23
CA ALA A 133 -8.33 48.90 1.59
C ALA A 133 -9.80 48.82 1.16
N ARG A 134 -10.76 49.05 2.08
CA ARG A 134 -12.20 49.03 1.79
C ARG A 134 -12.72 50.35 1.21
N ALA A 135 -11.98 51.43 1.42
CA ALA A 135 -12.30 52.76 0.95
C ALA A 135 -11.04 53.51 0.57
N ALA A 136 -11.20 54.60 -0.17
CA ALA A 136 -10.08 55.51 -0.49
C ALA A 136 -9.62 56.28 0.78
N GLY A 137 -8.29 56.39 0.91
CA GLY A 137 -7.69 57.02 2.07
C GLY A 137 -6.19 57.14 1.97
N PHE A 138 -5.56 57.48 3.07
CA PHE A 138 -4.10 57.49 3.13
C PHE A 138 -3.60 56.80 4.37
N VAL A 139 -2.40 56.20 4.26
CA VAL A 139 -1.73 55.44 5.31
C VAL A 139 -1.10 56.43 6.30
N SER A 140 -1.58 56.47 7.55
CA SER A 140 -1.03 57.29 8.59
C SER A 140 0.15 56.63 9.25
N ARG A 141 0.11 55.33 9.42
CA ARG A 141 1.16 54.51 10.05
C ARG A 141 1.23 53.12 9.45
N VAL A 142 2.43 52.61 9.29
CA VAL A 142 2.71 51.19 9.09
C VAL A 142 3.42 50.67 10.31
N TYR A 143 2.90 49.58 10.88
CA TYR A 143 3.55 48.93 12.03
C TYR A 143 4.86 48.25 11.62
N PRO A 144 5.83 48.09 12.54
CA PRO A 144 7.17 47.60 12.20
C PRO A 144 7.18 46.11 11.86
N HIS A 145 6.61 45.77 10.77
CA HIS A 145 6.57 44.42 10.20
C HIS A 145 7.17 44.42 8.80
N ALA A 146 7.76 43.26 8.41
CA ALA A 146 8.35 43.04 7.13
C ALA A 146 7.84 41.72 6.50
N PRO A 147 7.93 41.53 5.16
CA PRO A 147 7.72 40.23 4.55
C PRO A 147 8.62 39.17 5.19
N GLY A 148 8.02 38.02 5.54
CA GLY A 148 8.65 36.95 6.28
C GLY A 148 8.38 36.92 7.80
N ASP A 149 7.85 38.02 8.38
CA ASP A 149 7.48 38.05 9.77
C ASP A 149 6.27 37.20 10.09
N VAL A 150 6.29 36.52 11.24
CA VAL A 150 5.17 35.73 11.75
C VAL A 150 4.26 36.63 12.59
N LEU A 151 2.98 36.67 12.19
CA LEU A 151 1.95 37.41 12.87
C LEU A 151 0.97 36.51 13.62
N ARG A 152 0.45 37.02 14.72
CA ARG A 152 -0.77 36.46 15.34
C ARG A 152 -2.01 37.06 14.67
N ARG A 153 -3.12 36.40 14.77
CA ARG A 153 -4.41 36.99 14.43
C ARG A 153 -4.60 38.30 15.22
N ASP A 154 -5.24 39.28 14.58
CA ASP A 154 -5.53 40.59 15.11
C ASP A 154 -4.28 41.45 15.43
N SER A 155 -3.06 41.06 15.01
CA SER A 155 -1.88 41.91 15.08
C SER A 155 -2.07 43.12 14.17
N PRO A 156 -1.84 44.37 14.67
CA PRO A 156 -2.00 45.59 13.89
C PRO A 156 -0.95 45.67 12.78
N LEU A 157 -1.35 46.08 11.57
CA LEU A 157 -0.46 46.20 10.42
C LEU A 157 -0.38 47.62 9.88
N VAL A 158 -1.52 48.27 9.72
CA VAL A 158 -1.61 49.58 9.04
C VAL A 158 -2.72 50.40 9.68
N ASP A 159 -2.44 51.66 9.98
CA ASP A 159 -3.42 52.66 10.31
C ASP A 159 -3.78 53.44 9.02
N LEU A 160 -5.08 53.45 8.66
CA LEU A 160 -5.58 54.09 7.48
C LEU A 160 -6.57 55.20 7.86
N VAL A 161 -6.35 56.37 7.34
CA VAL A 161 -7.29 57.48 7.46
C VAL A 161 -8.19 57.52 6.25
N VAL A 162 -9.51 57.48 6.52
CA VAL A 162 -10.57 57.46 5.49
C VAL A 162 -11.46 58.66 5.69
N PRO A 163 -11.26 59.77 4.93
CA PRO A 163 -12.03 61.01 5.10
C PRO A 163 -13.54 60.83 4.91
N ASP A 164 -13.94 60.01 3.93
CA ASP A 164 -15.37 59.74 3.63
C ASP A 164 -16.10 59.09 4.81
N TRP A 165 -15.36 58.28 5.60
CA TRP A 165 -15.92 57.65 6.80
C TRP A 165 -16.19 58.68 7.91
N ALA A 166 -15.30 59.64 8.04
CA ALA A 166 -15.52 60.72 9.01
C ALA A 166 -16.73 61.57 8.68
N ALA A 167 -16.92 61.93 7.38
CA ALA A 167 -18.08 62.68 6.93
C ALA A 167 -19.38 61.90 7.18
N ALA A 168 -19.42 60.58 6.79
CA ALA A 168 -20.59 59.75 7.00
C ALA A 168 -20.94 59.52 8.49
N GLN A 169 -19.94 59.38 9.36
CA GLN A 169 -20.12 59.27 10.79
C GLN A 169 -20.70 60.56 11.41
N THR A 170 -20.23 61.75 10.94
CA THR A 170 -20.77 63.03 11.37
C THR A 170 -22.24 63.16 11.00
N GLU A 171 -22.60 62.81 9.77
CA GLU A 171 -23.97 62.79 9.28
C GLU A 171 -24.85 61.84 10.13
N TYR A 172 -24.37 60.64 10.39
CA TYR A 172 -25.06 59.67 11.23
C TYR A 172 -25.34 60.18 12.64
N LEU A 173 -24.36 60.80 13.29
CA LEU A 173 -24.51 61.37 14.63
C LEU A 173 -25.51 62.52 14.65
N ALA A 174 -25.53 63.37 13.60
CA ALA A 174 -26.52 64.46 13.49
C ALA A 174 -27.96 63.86 13.40
N LEU A 175 -28.18 62.84 12.59
CA LEU A 175 -29.48 62.18 12.49
C LEU A 175 -29.83 61.37 13.74
N PHE A 176 -28.85 60.78 14.42
CA PHE A 176 -29.07 60.10 15.68
C PHE A 176 -29.66 60.99 16.76
N ASN A 177 -29.22 62.24 16.80
CA ASN A 177 -29.71 63.24 17.74
C ASN A 177 -31.13 63.73 17.39
N SER A 178 -31.61 63.54 16.16
CA SER A 178 -32.99 63.91 15.75
C SER A 178 -34.08 62.99 16.33
N GLY A 179 -33.68 61.76 16.76
CA GLY A 179 -34.59 60.76 17.31
C GLY A 179 -35.50 60.08 16.26
N ASP A 180 -35.38 60.39 14.95
CA ASP A 180 -36.13 59.72 13.89
C ASP A 180 -35.52 58.35 13.57
N THR A 181 -36.18 57.26 13.98
CA THR A 181 -35.70 55.90 13.86
C THR A 181 -35.56 55.46 12.41
N ALA A 182 -36.36 55.98 11.47
CA ALA A 182 -36.25 55.63 10.06
C ALA A 182 -34.99 56.22 9.43
N LEU A 183 -34.73 57.51 9.71
CA LEU A 183 -33.52 58.19 9.23
C LEU A 183 -32.25 57.63 9.87
N ILE A 184 -32.30 57.30 11.15
CA ILE A 184 -31.19 56.65 11.84
C ILE A 184 -30.87 55.31 11.19
N GLY A 185 -31.92 54.49 10.90
CA GLY A 185 -31.76 53.20 10.24
C GLY A 185 -31.12 53.31 8.84
N ALA A 186 -31.59 54.28 8.05
CA ALA A 186 -31.05 54.51 6.70
C ALA A 186 -29.60 55.02 6.75
N ALA A 187 -29.27 55.93 7.66
CA ALA A 187 -27.89 56.41 7.84
C ALA A 187 -26.96 55.30 8.34
N ARG A 188 -27.43 54.42 9.24
CA ARG A 188 -26.67 53.27 9.69
C ARG A 188 -26.38 52.31 8.53
N GLN A 189 -27.37 52.05 7.68
CA GLN A 189 -27.17 51.23 6.49
C GLN A 189 -26.16 51.84 5.52
N ARG A 190 -26.13 53.16 5.38
CA ARG A 190 -25.11 53.85 4.59
C ARG A 190 -23.70 53.65 5.14
N LEU A 191 -23.50 53.69 6.47
CA LEU A 191 -22.19 53.40 7.07
C LEU A 191 -21.70 51.97 6.70
N VAL A 192 -22.62 50.99 6.75
CA VAL A 192 -22.30 49.59 6.37
C VAL A 192 -21.94 49.51 4.88
N LEU A 193 -22.69 50.17 3.98
CA LEU A 193 -22.42 50.19 2.54
C LEU A 193 -21.10 50.87 2.18
N LEU A 194 -20.65 51.83 2.95
CA LEU A 194 -19.35 52.48 2.83
C LEU A 194 -18.19 51.59 3.33
N GLY A 195 -18.50 50.40 3.83
CA GLY A 195 -17.49 49.43 4.29
C GLY A 195 -16.96 49.69 5.70
N ILE A 196 -17.62 50.54 6.51
CA ILE A 196 -17.24 50.79 7.89
C ILE A 196 -17.47 49.49 8.68
N PRO A 197 -16.45 48.97 9.41
CA PRO A 197 -16.59 47.80 10.24
C PRO A 197 -17.68 47.97 11.31
N SER A 198 -18.45 46.91 11.56
CA SER A 198 -19.53 46.93 12.55
C SER A 198 -19.03 47.31 13.96
N THR A 199 -17.81 46.95 14.30
CA THR A 199 -17.15 47.32 15.56
C THR A 199 -16.95 48.81 15.70
N LEU A 200 -16.59 49.51 14.62
CA LEU A 200 -16.48 50.97 14.59
C LEU A 200 -17.83 51.64 14.67
N ILE A 201 -18.86 51.10 14.02
CA ILE A 201 -20.23 51.62 14.13
C ILE A 201 -20.72 51.51 15.58
N THR A 202 -20.54 50.38 16.23
CA THR A 202 -20.92 50.21 17.63
C THR A 202 -20.12 51.16 18.58
N GLN A 203 -18.84 51.36 18.33
CA GLN A 203 -18.03 52.31 19.08
C GLN A 203 -18.53 53.75 18.86
N LEU A 204 -18.90 54.12 17.64
CA LEU A 204 -19.49 55.43 17.33
C LEU A 204 -20.83 55.66 18.08
N GLU A 205 -21.69 54.63 18.10
CA GLU A 205 -22.98 54.64 18.79
C GLU A 205 -22.79 54.86 20.32
N GLN A 206 -21.76 54.24 20.89
CA GLN A 206 -21.45 54.32 22.33
C GLN A 206 -20.72 55.59 22.71
N SER A 207 -19.62 55.90 21.98
CA SER A 207 -18.73 57.01 22.36
C SER A 207 -19.14 58.36 21.82
N ARG A 208 -19.97 58.41 20.77
CA ARG A 208 -20.35 59.61 20.01
C ARG A 208 -19.17 60.39 19.42
N LEU A 209 -18.02 59.72 19.26
CA LEU A 209 -16.80 60.33 18.74
C LEU A 209 -16.57 59.82 17.32
N VAL A 210 -16.44 60.73 16.36
CA VAL A 210 -16.05 60.44 14.99
C VAL A 210 -14.57 59.96 14.96
N ARG A 211 -14.36 58.87 14.28
CA ARG A 211 -13.00 58.32 14.05
C ARG A 211 -12.78 58.14 12.55
N ALA A 212 -11.88 58.96 12.01
CA ALA A 212 -11.43 58.87 10.63
C ALA A 212 -10.37 57.79 10.42
N GLU A 213 -9.65 57.44 11.48
CA GLU A 213 -8.56 56.47 11.46
C GLU A 213 -9.03 55.10 11.87
N VAL A 214 -8.65 54.11 11.10
CA VAL A 214 -8.93 52.72 11.35
C VAL A 214 -7.66 51.90 11.29
N THR A 215 -7.43 51.05 12.32
CA THR A 215 -6.36 50.07 12.32
C THR A 215 -6.78 48.83 11.59
N LEU A 216 -6.08 48.47 10.53
CA LEU A 216 -6.22 47.24 9.81
C LEU A 216 -5.28 46.21 10.43
N ALA A 217 -5.82 45.12 10.92
CA ALA A 217 -5.10 44.06 11.59
C ALA A 217 -5.09 42.78 10.75
N ALA A 218 -4.19 41.87 11.07
CA ALA A 218 -4.07 40.56 10.44
C ALA A 218 -5.34 39.70 10.66
N PRO A 219 -6.09 39.31 9.60
CA PRO A 219 -7.33 38.54 9.76
C PRO A 219 -7.08 37.08 10.17
N ILE A 220 -5.88 36.58 9.91
CA ILE A 220 -5.40 35.23 10.28
C ILE A 220 -4.02 35.29 10.91
N ALA A 221 -3.67 34.27 11.68
CA ALA A 221 -2.27 34.05 12.09
C ALA A 221 -1.50 33.47 10.90
N GLY A 222 -0.26 33.89 10.69
CA GLY A 222 0.55 33.43 9.56
C GLY A 222 1.78 34.27 9.31
N VAL A 223 2.37 34.10 8.14
CA VAL A 223 3.54 34.85 7.67
C VAL A 223 3.11 35.90 6.67
N ILE A 224 3.66 37.11 6.79
CA ILE A 224 3.52 38.15 5.77
C ILE A 224 4.24 37.72 4.50
N ASP A 225 3.49 37.51 3.43
CA ASP A 225 4.04 37.21 2.11
C ASP A 225 4.46 38.49 1.39
N THR A 226 3.53 39.46 1.35
CA THR A 226 3.80 40.80 0.81
C THR A 226 3.24 41.89 1.75
N LEU A 227 3.92 43.05 1.77
CA LEU A 227 3.50 44.24 2.47
C LEU A 227 3.81 45.45 1.59
N ASP A 228 2.80 45.83 0.80
CA ASP A 228 2.93 46.76 -0.33
C ASP A 228 2.50 48.20 0.05
N VAL A 229 2.67 48.57 1.31
CA VAL A 229 2.25 49.88 1.83
C VAL A 229 3.42 50.60 2.52
N ARG A 230 3.36 51.95 2.48
CA ARG A 230 4.28 52.83 3.18
C ARG A 230 3.50 53.99 3.82
N THR A 231 4.01 54.49 4.94
CA THR A 231 3.47 55.67 5.60
C THR A 231 3.41 56.84 4.63
N GLY A 232 2.27 57.55 4.57
CA GLY A 232 1.98 58.65 3.66
C GLY A 232 1.48 58.23 2.28
N MET A 233 1.41 56.94 1.98
CA MET A 233 0.86 56.42 0.70
C MET A 233 -0.65 56.66 0.66
N THR A 234 -1.15 57.08 -0.54
CA THR A 234 -2.60 57.16 -0.82
C THR A 234 -3.04 55.80 -1.41
N VAL A 235 -4.17 55.29 -0.94
CA VAL A 235 -4.77 54.04 -1.38
C VAL A 235 -6.18 54.25 -1.88
N SER A 236 -6.58 53.49 -2.88
CA SER A 236 -7.93 53.41 -3.39
C SER A 236 -8.65 52.18 -2.83
N ALA A 237 -9.99 52.17 -2.89
CA ALA A 237 -10.76 50.96 -2.55
C ALA A 237 -10.30 49.79 -3.41
N GLY A 238 -10.08 48.61 -2.81
CA GLY A 238 -9.60 47.40 -3.47
C GLY A 238 -8.07 47.28 -3.58
N THR A 239 -7.29 48.33 -3.20
CA THR A 239 -5.83 48.24 -3.16
C THR A 239 -5.39 47.16 -2.17
N THR A 240 -4.59 46.21 -2.60
CA THR A 240 -3.97 45.19 -1.72
C THR A 240 -2.89 45.85 -0.88
N LEU A 241 -2.98 45.71 0.42
CA LEU A 241 -2.05 46.27 1.39
C LEU A 241 -1.05 45.23 1.89
N ALA A 242 -1.53 44.02 2.13
CA ALA A 242 -0.73 42.89 2.58
C ALA A 242 -1.36 41.58 2.16
N THR A 243 -0.51 40.58 1.97
CA THR A 243 -0.93 39.18 1.82
C THR A 243 -0.32 38.38 2.95
N ILE A 244 -1.14 37.56 3.63
CA ILE A 244 -0.74 36.74 4.77
C ILE A 244 -1.06 35.29 4.42
N LYS A 245 -0.07 34.40 4.56
CA LYS A 245 -0.20 32.97 4.36
C LYS A 245 -0.19 32.26 5.71
N SER A 246 -1.18 31.40 5.95
CA SER A 246 -1.20 30.56 7.15
C SER A 246 -0.05 29.58 7.16
N ILE A 247 0.48 29.31 8.35
CA ILE A 247 1.47 28.25 8.60
C ILE A 247 0.91 27.08 9.41
N ASP A 248 -0.39 27.12 9.73
CA ASP A 248 -1.09 26.06 10.44
C ASP A 248 -2.54 25.94 9.94
N PRO A 249 -2.93 24.79 9.37
CA PRO A 249 -2.07 23.65 9.00
C PRO A 249 -1.14 23.97 7.81
N ILE A 250 -0.05 23.23 7.72
CA ILE A 250 0.92 23.33 6.62
C ILE A 250 0.76 22.17 5.65
N TRP A 251 1.21 22.32 4.43
CA TRP A 251 1.22 21.25 3.45
C TRP A 251 2.62 20.71 3.21
N ILE A 252 2.67 19.41 2.90
CA ILE A 252 3.86 18.73 2.42
C ILE A 252 3.53 18.15 1.04
N GLU A 253 4.33 18.47 0.05
CA GLU A 253 4.25 17.88 -1.28
C GLU A 253 5.33 16.81 -1.40
N ALA A 254 4.92 15.54 -1.37
CA ALA A 254 5.78 14.38 -1.49
C ALA A 254 5.81 13.90 -2.94
N ALA A 255 7.02 13.62 -3.47
CA ALA A 255 7.21 13.13 -4.82
C ALA A 255 7.12 11.59 -4.83
N VAL A 256 6.11 11.03 -5.49
CA VAL A 256 5.89 9.59 -5.61
C VAL A 256 6.02 9.14 -7.06
N PRO A 257 6.53 7.94 -7.35
CA PRO A 257 6.57 7.40 -8.71
C PRO A 257 5.19 7.34 -9.36
N GLU A 258 5.08 7.57 -10.66
CA GLU A 258 3.81 7.52 -11.41
C GLU A 258 3.11 6.16 -11.30
N THR A 259 3.88 5.07 -11.17
CA THR A 259 3.37 3.72 -10.98
C THR A 259 2.46 3.55 -9.76
N VAL A 260 2.62 4.44 -8.77
CA VAL A 260 1.81 4.45 -7.52
C VAL A 260 0.55 5.31 -7.67
N GLY A 261 0.45 6.10 -8.73
CA GLY A 261 -0.66 7.05 -8.98
C GLY A 261 -2.05 6.40 -9.08
N THR A 262 -2.11 5.09 -9.33
CA THR A 262 -3.37 4.32 -9.37
C THR A 262 -3.91 3.96 -7.98
N LEU A 263 -3.11 4.14 -6.92
CA LEU A 263 -3.53 3.85 -5.55
C LEU A 263 -4.35 5.02 -5.00
N ASN A 264 -5.60 4.76 -4.65
CA ASN A 264 -6.42 5.75 -3.97
C ASN A 264 -5.95 5.93 -2.52
N MET A 265 -5.06 6.90 -2.32
CA MET A 265 -4.49 7.23 -1.01
C MET A 265 -5.21 8.38 -0.30
N THR A 266 -6.20 9.02 -0.94
CA THR A 266 -6.91 10.18 -0.37
C THR A 266 -7.55 9.83 0.98
N GLY A 267 -7.26 10.65 2.00
CA GLY A 267 -7.75 10.45 3.37
C GLY A 267 -6.95 9.42 4.19
N ALA A 268 -5.93 8.77 3.60
CA ALA A 268 -5.03 7.88 4.35
C ALA A 268 -4.06 8.70 5.21
N SER A 269 -3.44 8.05 6.20
CA SER A 269 -2.42 8.65 7.05
C SER A 269 -1.05 8.65 6.39
N ALA A 270 -0.27 9.67 6.69
CA ALA A 270 1.13 9.75 6.33
C ALA A 270 1.96 10.09 7.57
N SER A 271 3.07 9.38 7.74
CA SER A 271 4.05 9.68 8.78
C SER A 271 5.15 10.56 8.19
N VAL A 272 5.43 11.66 8.83
CA VAL A 272 6.37 12.68 8.36
C VAL A 272 7.51 12.82 9.34
N GLN A 273 8.73 12.81 8.85
CA GLN A 273 9.96 13.02 9.61
C GLN A 273 10.84 14.05 8.90
N SER A 274 11.66 14.77 9.64
CA SER A 274 12.65 15.69 9.08
C SER A 274 13.98 15.53 9.78
N ALA A 275 15.07 15.66 9.03
CA ALA A 275 16.41 15.70 9.61
C ALA A 275 16.61 16.87 10.61
N ALA A 276 15.84 17.95 10.47
CA ALA A 276 15.85 19.07 11.40
C ALA A 276 15.14 18.77 12.73
N LEU A 277 14.32 17.71 12.79
CA LEU A 277 13.54 17.27 13.94
C LEU A 277 13.77 15.77 14.14
N PRO A 278 15.00 15.35 14.50
CA PRO A 278 15.34 13.95 14.65
C PRO A 278 14.48 13.31 15.75
N ASP A 279 14.21 12.02 15.61
CA ASP A 279 13.45 11.18 16.56
C ASP A 279 11.97 11.57 16.75
N GLN A 280 11.45 12.51 15.98
CA GLN A 280 10.04 12.88 16.00
C GLN A 280 9.34 12.47 14.70
N SER A 281 8.23 11.78 14.86
CA SER A 281 7.34 11.40 13.76
C SER A 281 6.02 12.14 13.92
N PHE A 282 5.65 12.87 12.89
CA PHE A 282 4.41 13.64 12.85
C PHE A 282 3.39 12.96 11.96
N GLN A 283 2.13 12.95 12.37
CA GLN A 283 1.06 12.34 11.60
C GLN A 283 0.34 13.40 10.78
N GLY A 284 0.36 13.20 9.45
CA GLY A 284 -0.38 14.00 8.50
C GLY A 284 -1.49 13.20 7.82
N ARG A 285 -2.36 13.89 7.11
CA ARG A 285 -3.44 13.32 6.32
C ARG A 285 -3.21 13.61 4.84
N ILE A 286 -3.32 12.60 4.00
CA ILE A 286 -3.25 12.75 2.54
C ILE A 286 -4.51 13.45 2.06
N VAL A 287 -4.35 14.66 1.52
CA VAL A 287 -5.44 15.47 0.96
C VAL A 287 -5.79 15.01 -0.46
N GLY A 288 -4.79 14.62 -1.22
CA GLY A 288 -4.96 14.14 -2.58
C GLY A 288 -3.68 14.08 -3.38
N LEU A 289 -3.81 13.51 -4.57
CA LEU A 289 -2.78 13.47 -5.59
C LEU A 289 -2.97 14.67 -6.51
N LEU A 290 -1.91 15.43 -6.76
CA LEU A 290 -1.97 16.54 -7.71
C LEU A 290 -1.98 15.98 -9.15
N PRO A 291 -2.82 16.53 -10.03
CA PRO A 291 -3.01 15.97 -11.38
C PRO A 291 -1.83 16.21 -12.33
N GLN A 292 -0.87 17.04 -11.91
CA GLN A 292 0.29 17.38 -12.73
C GLN A 292 1.50 16.53 -12.34
N ALA A 293 1.99 15.72 -13.27
CA ALA A 293 3.24 14.99 -13.13
C ALA A 293 4.44 15.91 -13.42
N ASN A 294 5.55 15.61 -12.77
CA ASN A 294 6.85 16.18 -13.13
C ASN A 294 7.47 15.29 -14.22
N ALA A 295 7.59 15.85 -15.43
CA ALA A 295 8.08 15.12 -16.60
C ALA A 295 9.56 14.72 -16.49
N ASP A 296 10.37 15.51 -15.77
CA ASP A 296 11.82 15.26 -15.65
C ASP A 296 12.12 14.10 -14.69
N THR A 297 11.29 13.94 -13.66
CA THR A 297 11.50 12.93 -12.60
C THR A 297 10.52 11.77 -12.66
N HIS A 298 9.54 11.81 -13.56
CA HIS A 298 8.46 10.82 -13.66
C HIS A 298 7.76 10.57 -12.31
N THR A 299 7.48 11.69 -11.59
CA THR A 299 6.83 11.64 -10.28
C THR A 299 5.54 12.45 -10.25
N LEU A 300 4.60 11.99 -9.46
CA LEU A 300 3.39 12.69 -9.08
C LEU A 300 3.58 13.31 -7.69
N ARG A 301 2.92 14.43 -7.42
CA ARG A 301 2.96 15.06 -6.10
C ARG A 301 1.74 14.66 -5.27
N VAL A 302 2.00 14.04 -4.14
CA VAL A 302 0.99 13.75 -3.11
C VAL A 302 1.00 14.90 -2.12
N ARG A 303 -0.16 15.51 -1.89
CA ARG A 303 -0.32 16.57 -0.91
C ARG A 303 -0.80 16.01 0.41
N ILE A 304 -0.07 16.35 1.46
CA ILE A 304 -0.33 15.93 2.84
C ILE A 304 -0.54 17.19 3.68
N GLU A 305 -1.60 17.20 4.44
CA GLU A 305 -1.90 18.25 5.43
C GLU A 305 -1.36 17.84 6.79
N LEU A 306 -0.58 18.70 7.40
CA LEU A 306 0.06 18.47 8.67
C LEU A 306 -0.26 19.61 9.65
N PRO A 307 -0.80 19.33 10.85
CA PRO A 307 -0.94 20.32 11.91
C PRO A 307 0.42 20.87 12.33
N ASN A 308 0.52 22.20 12.51
CA ASN A 308 1.77 22.89 12.83
C ASN A 308 1.58 23.95 13.92
N HIS A 309 0.85 23.61 14.98
CA HIS A 309 0.53 24.53 16.07
C HIS A 309 1.76 25.15 16.74
N ASP A 310 2.86 24.38 16.78
CA ASP A 310 4.12 24.81 17.38
C ASP A 310 5.00 25.65 16.44
N GLY A 311 4.61 25.79 15.16
CA GLY A 311 5.36 26.52 14.14
C GLY A 311 6.75 25.94 13.82
N ARG A 312 6.98 24.65 14.12
CA ARG A 312 8.27 23.98 13.90
C ARG A 312 8.55 23.70 12.44
N TRP A 313 7.50 23.39 11.69
CA TRP A 313 7.58 23.18 10.26
C TRP A 313 7.55 24.52 9.55
N ARG A 314 8.58 24.75 8.74
CA ARG A 314 8.69 25.99 7.96
C ARG A 314 8.67 25.64 6.46
N PRO A 315 7.98 26.45 5.63
CA PRO A 315 8.03 26.30 4.19
C PRO A 315 9.46 26.27 3.68
N GLY A 316 9.75 25.38 2.72
CA GLY A 316 11.08 25.13 2.20
C GLY A 316 11.86 24.03 2.93
N MET A 317 11.42 23.54 4.08
CA MET A 317 12.06 22.39 4.74
C MET A 317 11.83 21.11 3.94
N PHE A 318 12.83 20.21 4.01
CA PHE A 318 12.70 18.85 3.48
C PHE A 318 12.12 17.92 4.53
N ALA A 319 11.31 16.98 4.06
CA ALA A 319 10.69 15.95 4.87
C ALA A 319 10.82 14.57 4.21
N HIS A 320 10.99 13.55 5.03
CA HIS A 320 10.81 12.15 4.62
C HIS A 320 9.40 11.73 4.97
N VAL A 321 8.65 11.31 3.99
CA VAL A 321 7.24 10.96 4.15
C VAL A 321 7.08 9.47 3.92
N ARG A 322 6.51 8.78 4.91
CA ARG A 322 6.04 7.40 4.76
C ARG A 322 4.53 7.42 4.57
N LEU A 323 4.13 7.12 3.36
CA LEU A 323 2.73 7.00 2.96
C LEU A 323 2.26 5.58 3.25
N THR A 324 1.17 5.43 3.99
CA THR A 324 0.58 4.11 4.27
C THR A 324 -0.73 4.02 3.50
N GLY A 325 -0.81 3.12 2.54
CA GLY A 325 -2.03 2.84 1.79
C GLY A 325 -3.11 2.22 2.68
N ARG A 326 -4.36 2.22 2.21
CA ARG A 326 -5.42 1.45 2.88
C ARG A 326 -5.06 -0.02 2.82
N ALA A 327 -5.36 -0.77 3.91
CA ALA A 327 -5.19 -2.21 3.95
C ALA A 327 -5.87 -2.84 2.72
N ARG A 328 -5.12 -3.64 1.96
CA ARG A 328 -5.63 -4.45 0.87
C ARG A 328 -6.14 -5.78 1.41
N GLU A 329 -6.69 -6.60 0.49
CA GLU A 329 -7.04 -7.99 0.77
C GLU A 329 -5.87 -8.74 1.43
N GLU A 330 -6.22 -9.67 2.29
CA GLU A 330 -5.26 -10.51 2.97
C GLU A 330 -4.33 -11.21 1.97
N THR A 331 -3.04 -11.03 2.14
CA THR A 331 -2.00 -11.57 1.27
C THR A 331 -1.16 -12.58 2.04
N LEU A 332 -0.74 -13.66 1.36
CA LEU A 332 0.23 -14.57 1.93
C LEU A 332 1.59 -13.89 2.00
N LEU A 333 2.21 -13.91 3.16
CA LEU A 333 3.51 -13.30 3.41
C LEU A 333 4.56 -14.37 3.69
N VAL A 334 5.73 -14.16 3.12
CA VAL A 334 6.93 -14.92 3.41
C VAL A 334 8.09 -13.96 3.69
N PRO A 335 9.08 -14.32 4.52
CA PRO A 335 10.31 -13.54 4.63
C PRO A 335 10.95 -13.39 3.26
N SER A 336 11.39 -12.18 2.89
CA SER A 336 11.98 -11.92 1.57
C SER A 336 13.25 -12.76 1.34
N GLU A 337 13.96 -13.08 2.41
CA GLU A 337 15.14 -13.97 2.40
C GLU A 337 14.81 -15.42 1.99
N ALA A 338 13.54 -15.85 2.08
CA ALA A 338 13.11 -17.19 1.70
C ALA A 338 12.96 -17.38 0.18
N ILE A 339 12.97 -16.30 -0.59
CA ILE A 339 12.74 -16.33 -2.04
C ILE A 339 14.08 -16.49 -2.75
N ILE A 340 14.16 -17.48 -3.63
CA ILE A 340 15.32 -17.75 -4.49
C ILE A 340 15.01 -17.25 -5.89
N HIS A 341 15.75 -16.23 -6.33
CA HIS A 341 15.65 -15.70 -7.69
C HIS A 341 16.61 -16.43 -8.62
N THR A 342 16.08 -17.23 -9.56
CA THR A 342 16.91 -17.99 -10.53
C THR A 342 17.09 -17.27 -11.87
N GLY A 343 16.74 -16.00 -11.95
CA GLY A 343 16.80 -15.17 -13.15
C GLY A 343 15.58 -15.28 -14.06
N THR A 344 14.95 -16.44 -14.15
CA THR A 344 13.73 -16.66 -14.95
C THR A 344 12.51 -17.02 -14.11
N ARG A 345 12.72 -17.53 -12.89
CA ARG A 345 11.68 -18.02 -11.98
C ARG A 345 12.03 -17.68 -10.54
N ASP A 346 10.99 -17.47 -9.74
CA ASP A 346 11.10 -17.31 -8.30
C ASP A 346 10.67 -18.59 -7.62
N LEU A 347 11.50 -19.10 -6.71
CA LEU A 347 11.29 -20.36 -6.03
C LEU A 347 11.29 -20.14 -4.52
N VAL A 348 10.51 -20.97 -3.82
CA VAL A 348 10.55 -21.09 -2.35
C VAL A 348 10.66 -22.57 -2.01
N ILE A 349 11.52 -22.90 -1.04
CA ILE A 349 11.66 -24.29 -0.59
C ILE A 349 10.63 -24.55 0.51
N VAL A 350 9.67 -25.43 0.24
CA VAL A 350 8.65 -25.88 1.18
C VAL A 350 9.18 -27.08 1.97
N ALA A 351 9.03 -27.04 3.28
CA ALA A 351 9.37 -28.14 4.19
C ALA A 351 8.12 -28.96 4.49
N ASN A 352 8.07 -30.21 4.02
CA ASN A 352 7.03 -31.17 4.29
C ASN A 352 7.28 -31.95 5.59
N ALA A 353 6.31 -32.76 6.08
CA ALA A 353 6.32 -33.40 7.38
C ALA A 353 7.50 -34.34 7.57
N ASP A 354 8.16 -34.94 6.73
CA ASP A 354 9.22 -35.93 6.90
C ASP A 354 10.62 -35.39 6.58
N HIS A 355 10.88 -34.10 6.88
CA HIS A 355 12.14 -33.43 6.50
C HIS A 355 12.40 -33.48 4.98
N HIS A 356 11.35 -33.51 4.22
CA HIS A 356 11.39 -33.47 2.78
C HIS A 356 11.26 -32.02 2.31
N PHE A 357 12.23 -31.54 1.54
CA PHE A 357 12.31 -30.18 1.04
C PHE A 357 12.02 -30.18 -0.45
N GLU A 358 11.04 -29.39 -0.85
CA GLU A 358 10.57 -29.32 -2.23
C GLU A 358 10.63 -27.87 -2.75
N PRO A 359 11.34 -27.60 -3.86
CA PRO A 359 11.30 -26.29 -4.49
C PRO A 359 9.97 -26.09 -5.20
N VAL A 360 9.25 -25.04 -4.81
CA VAL A 360 7.97 -24.66 -5.39
C VAL A 360 8.12 -23.33 -6.11
N GLU A 361 7.68 -23.27 -7.36
CA GLU A 361 7.64 -22.03 -8.13
C GLU A 361 6.54 -21.13 -7.60
N VAL A 362 6.89 -19.87 -7.36
CA VAL A 362 5.98 -18.88 -6.79
C VAL A 362 5.91 -17.64 -7.67
N ARG A 363 4.74 -17.02 -7.67
CA ARG A 363 4.58 -15.69 -8.24
C ARG A 363 4.59 -14.68 -7.11
N ILE A 364 5.65 -13.86 -7.07
CA ILE A 364 5.83 -12.85 -6.05
C ILE A 364 4.94 -11.62 -6.31
N GLY A 365 4.53 -10.99 -5.25
CA GLY A 365 3.80 -9.72 -5.23
C GLY A 365 4.65 -8.59 -4.66
N PRO A 366 4.02 -7.52 -4.16
CA PRO A 366 4.71 -6.41 -3.53
C PRO A 366 5.48 -6.82 -2.27
N GLN A 367 6.57 -6.11 -2.01
CA GLN A 367 7.33 -6.25 -0.79
C GLN A 367 6.75 -5.36 0.33
N TYR A 368 6.72 -5.89 1.56
CA TYR A 368 6.21 -5.25 2.76
C TYR A 368 7.26 -5.30 3.87
N GLY A 369 8.19 -4.34 3.86
CA GLY A 369 9.34 -4.36 4.77
C GLY A 369 10.26 -5.55 4.51
N GLU A 370 10.43 -6.43 5.51
CA GLU A 370 11.26 -7.65 5.42
C GLU A 370 10.51 -8.86 4.83
N SER A 371 9.21 -8.70 4.52
CA SER A 371 8.38 -9.77 3.96
C SER A 371 7.93 -9.45 2.55
N THR A 372 7.74 -10.48 1.72
CA THR A 372 7.24 -10.36 0.36
C THR A 372 5.88 -11.06 0.27
N GLY A 373 4.93 -10.42 -0.41
CA GLY A 373 3.64 -11.00 -0.71
C GLY A 373 3.76 -12.10 -1.77
N ILE A 374 3.01 -13.18 -1.60
CA ILE A 374 2.92 -14.26 -2.59
C ILE A 374 1.52 -14.26 -3.20
N ILE A 375 1.47 -14.19 -4.53
CA ILE A 375 0.23 -14.20 -5.31
C ILE A 375 -0.23 -15.63 -5.58
N GLU A 376 0.71 -16.52 -5.98
CA GLU A 376 0.44 -17.91 -6.33
C GLU A 376 1.63 -18.80 -5.93
N GLY A 377 1.35 -20.08 -5.70
CA GLY A 377 2.35 -21.13 -5.46
C GLY A 377 2.38 -21.65 -4.03
N LEU A 378 1.91 -20.91 -3.02
CA LEU A 378 1.93 -21.32 -1.62
C LEU A 378 0.52 -21.34 -0.99
N ARG A 379 0.41 -22.02 0.14
CA ARG A 379 -0.79 -22.06 0.99
C ARG A 379 -0.48 -21.58 2.39
N GLU A 380 -1.47 -21.01 3.04
CA GLU A 380 -1.36 -20.60 4.45
C GLU A 380 -1.01 -21.78 5.35
N GLY A 381 -0.13 -21.55 6.33
CA GLY A 381 0.31 -22.55 7.28
C GLY A 381 1.44 -23.46 6.78
N GLN A 382 1.85 -23.38 5.51
CA GLN A 382 3.01 -24.14 5.02
C GLN A 382 4.29 -23.67 5.70
N LYS A 383 5.17 -24.62 6.02
CA LYS A 383 6.51 -24.32 6.51
C LYS A 383 7.46 -24.16 5.32
N ILE A 384 8.25 -23.12 5.32
CA ILE A 384 9.22 -22.81 4.28
C ILE A 384 10.59 -22.58 4.89
N VAL A 385 11.63 -22.75 4.10
CA VAL A 385 13.00 -22.45 4.48
C VAL A 385 13.26 -20.97 4.33
N ALA A 386 13.51 -20.28 5.45
CA ALA A 386 13.82 -18.85 5.45
C ALA A 386 15.30 -18.57 5.20
N SER A 387 16.20 -19.41 5.72
CA SER A 387 17.65 -19.27 5.48
C SER A 387 18.33 -20.63 5.42
N GLY A 388 19.46 -20.70 4.72
CA GLY A 388 20.19 -21.96 4.49
C GLY A 388 19.89 -22.62 3.13
N GLN A 389 19.18 -21.95 2.23
CA GLN A 389 18.78 -22.46 0.91
C GLN A 389 19.96 -22.90 0.04
N PHE A 390 21.09 -22.17 0.11
CA PHE A 390 22.29 -22.49 -0.66
C PHE A 390 22.82 -23.90 -0.38
N LEU A 391 22.67 -24.37 0.85
CA LEU A 391 23.12 -25.71 1.24
C LEU A 391 22.20 -26.81 0.67
N ILE A 392 20.91 -26.53 0.59
CA ILE A 392 19.93 -27.44 -0.02
C ILE A 392 20.16 -27.51 -1.52
N ASP A 393 20.42 -26.37 -2.17
CA ASP A 393 20.71 -26.29 -3.60
C ASP A 393 22.04 -26.99 -3.95
N SER A 394 23.07 -26.83 -3.11
CA SER A 394 24.36 -27.55 -3.25
C SER A 394 24.20 -29.07 -3.14
N GLU A 395 23.42 -29.54 -2.16
CA GLU A 395 23.14 -30.96 -1.98
C GLU A 395 22.32 -31.53 -3.15
N ALA A 396 21.35 -30.76 -3.66
CA ALA A 396 20.59 -31.10 -4.86
C ALA A 396 21.48 -31.23 -6.10
N SER A 397 22.40 -30.28 -6.25
CA SER A 397 23.34 -30.25 -7.37
C SER A 397 24.35 -31.42 -7.30
N LEU A 398 24.84 -31.74 -6.11
CA LEU A 398 25.74 -32.89 -5.89
C LEU A 398 25.06 -34.23 -6.23
N ARG A 399 23.82 -34.44 -5.74
CA ARG A 399 23.05 -35.67 -6.06
C ARG A 399 22.68 -35.73 -7.54
N GLY A 400 22.34 -34.62 -8.15
CA GLY A 400 22.09 -34.53 -9.59
C GLY A 400 23.35 -34.76 -10.43
N ALA A 401 24.53 -34.41 -9.94
CA ALA A 401 25.81 -34.71 -10.56
C ALA A 401 26.18 -36.18 -10.38
N GLU A 402 25.99 -36.77 -9.20
CA GLU A 402 26.22 -38.20 -8.93
C GLU A 402 25.27 -39.07 -9.77
N ALA A 403 23.97 -38.70 -9.90
CA ALA A 403 23.02 -39.41 -10.74
C ALA A 403 23.42 -39.38 -12.23
N ARG A 404 24.02 -38.27 -12.71
CA ARG A 404 24.51 -38.15 -14.09
C ARG A 404 25.83 -38.92 -14.32
N MET A 405 26.70 -39.02 -13.33
CA MET A 405 27.95 -39.82 -13.41
C MET A 405 27.66 -41.31 -13.36
N ASN A 406 26.61 -41.73 -12.64
CA ASN A 406 26.20 -43.12 -12.56
C ASN A 406 25.30 -43.57 -13.73
N ALA A 407 24.78 -42.64 -14.55
CA ALA A 407 24.15 -42.95 -15.82
C ALA A 407 25.21 -43.27 -16.86
N ALA A 408 25.35 -44.56 -17.25
CA ALA A 408 26.31 -45.02 -18.22
C ALA A 408 26.25 -44.19 -19.52
N PRO A 409 27.39 -43.98 -20.22
CA PRO A 409 27.44 -43.22 -21.46
C PRO A 409 26.61 -43.96 -22.54
N GLY A 410 25.38 -43.45 -22.77
CA GLY A 410 24.52 -43.89 -23.86
C GLY A 410 25.15 -43.51 -25.19
N THR A 411 25.45 -44.51 -25.99
CA THR A 411 25.72 -44.60 -27.40
C THR A 411 25.68 -43.28 -28.18
N THR A 412 26.86 -42.81 -28.56
CA THR A 412 27.08 -41.83 -29.62
C THR A 412 26.45 -42.36 -30.92
N GLN A 413 25.35 -41.81 -31.36
CA GLN A 413 24.91 -41.98 -32.76
C GLN A 413 25.93 -41.32 -33.69
N SER A 414 26.65 -42.15 -34.45
CA SER A 414 27.49 -41.71 -35.57
C SER A 414 26.66 -40.98 -36.60
N MET A 415 26.86 -39.66 -36.72
CA MET A 415 26.40 -38.91 -37.89
C MET A 415 27.20 -39.35 -39.13
N ASP A 416 26.52 -40.06 -39.98
CA ASP A 416 27.00 -40.45 -41.32
C ASP A 416 27.10 -39.17 -42.19
N HIS A 417 28.32 -38.72 -42.42
CA HIS A 417 28.65 -37.67 -43.36
C HIS A 417 28.64 -38.27 -44.77
N ARG A 418 27.51 -38.24 -45.48
CA ARG A 418 27.52 -38.37 -46.93
C ARG A 418 27.76 -37.02 -47.58
N GLY A 419 28.99 -36.93 -48.13
CA GLY A 419 29.38 -35.87 -49.02
C GLY A 419 28.58 -35.87 -50.30
N GLY A 420 28.47 -34.68 -50.87
CA GLY A 420 27.96 -34.40 -52.21
C GLY A 420 28.46 -33.05 -52.66
N THR A 421 29.53 -33.10 -53.44
CA THR A 421 29.94 -32.06 -54.41
C THR A 421 29.28 -32.36 -55.76
N PRO A 422 29.22 -31.45 -56.72
CA PRO A 422 30.05 -30.31 -57.01
C PRO A 422 29.38 -28.94 -56.81
#